data_ab81c8de38f962635725ddb6780d158c
#
_entry.id   ab81c8de38f962635725ddb6780d158c
#
_cell.length_a   1.000
_cell.length_b   1.000
_cell.length_c   1.000
_cell.angle_alpha   90.00
_cell.angle_beta   90.00
_cell.angle_gamma   90.00
#
_symmetry.space_group_name_H-M   'P 1'
#
loop_
_entity.id
_entity.type
_entity.pdbx_description
1 polymer ?
#
loop_
_entity_poly.entity_id
_entity_poly.type
_entity_poly.pdbx_seq_one_letter_code
_entity_poly.pdbx_strand_id
1 'polypeptide(L)' 'MSNIYTIHPKKSPLILLYEVVDEEGRAEWGGNNAEHCMQWLSLAPTGSRVLVSGWESDEEDAHLVGQSLDITDIVRAASL' A
#
# COMPACT_ATOMS: atom_id res chain seq x y z
N MET A 1 -27.06 14.85 -22.23
CA MET A 1 -26.48 14.57 -22.20
C MET A 1 -25.90 14.17 -21.72
N SER A 2 -25.79 13.86 -21.55
CA SER A 2 -25.08 13.45 -21.16
C SER A 2 -24.39 13.13 -20.83
N ASN A 3 -23.97 12.87 -20.63
CA ASN A 3 -23.15 12.49 -20.27
C ASN A 3 -22.43 12.44 -19.78
N ILE A 4 -22.42 12.44 -19.69
CA ILE A 4 -21.79 12.51 -19.24
C ILE A 4 -21.26 11.94 -18.52
N TYR A 5 -21.04 11.60 -18.20
CA TYR A 5 -20.41 11.11 -17.60
C TYR A 5 -19.83 10.58 -17.71
N THR A 6 -20.38 10.86 -17.77
CA THR A 6 -19.39 10.24 -18.29
C THR A 6 -18.25 9.94 -17.44
N ILE A 7 -18.22 8.86 -17.06
CA ILE A 7 -17.15 8.49 -16.27
C ILE A 7 -16.16 7.92 -17.15
N HIS A 8 -15.11 8.62 -17.33
CA HIS A 8 -13.99 8.04 -17.95
C HIS A 8 -13.40 7.10 -16.97
N PRO A 9 -13.28 5.85 -17.29
CA PRO A 9 -12.55 4.94 -16.44
C PRO A 9 -11.19 5.55 -16.25
N LYS A 10 -10.72 5.53 -15.05
CA LYS A 10 -9.39 5.99 -14.78
C LYS A 10 -8.46 5.26 -15.68
N LYS A 11 -7.61 6.01 -16.31
CA LYS A 11 -6.65 5.41 -17.17
C LYS A 11 -5.64 4.61 -16.40
N SER A 12 -5.42 5.02 -15.16
CA SER A 12 -4.43 4.35 -14.34
C SER A 12 -5.11 3.86 -13.10
N PRO A 13 -5.11 2.57 -12.87
CA PRO A 13 -5.70 2.05 -11.64
C PRO A 13 -4.89 2.48 -10.44
N LEU A 14 -5.57 2.51 -9.33
CA LEU A 14 -4.91 2.77 -8.07
C LEU A 14 -4.03 1.57 -7.72
N ILE A 15 -2.78 1.84 -7.40
CA ILE A 15 -1.83 0.81 -7.03
C ILE A 15 -1.56 0.93 -5.54
N LEU A 16 -1.70 -0.17 -4.83
CA LEU A 16 -1.40 -0.18 -3.40
C LEU A 16 -0.01 -0.75 -3.21
N LEU A 17 0.81 -0.01 -2.48
CA LEU A 17 2.14 -0.45 -2.12
C LEU A 17 2.22 -0.64 -0.63
N TYR A 18 2.81 -1.75 -0.24
CA TYR A 18 2.98 -2.12 1.16
C TYR A 18 4.44 -2.02 1.53
N GLU A 19 4.70 -1.55 2.74
CA GLU A 19 6.06 -1.49 3.26
C GLU A 19 6.08 -2.09 4.64
N VAL A 20 7.09 -2.89 4.92
CA VAL A 20 7.38 -3.31 6.28
C VAL A 20 8.56 -2.46 6.75
N VAL A 21 8.36 -1.73 7.83
CA VAL A 21 9.38 -0.83 8.36
C VAL A 21 9.76 -1.29 9.76
N ASP A 22 11.00 -1.01 10.15
CA ASP A 22 11.46 -1.35 11.50
C ASP A 22 11.00 -0.29 12.49
N GLU A 23 11.42 -0.43 13.75
CA GLU A 23 11.02 0.49 14.79
C GLU A 23 11.45 1.91 14.51
N GLU A 24 12.50 2.07 13.73
CA GLU A 24 13.03 3.38 13.43
C GLU A 24 12.46 3.95 12.14
N GLY A 25 11.55 3.21 11.50
CA GLY A 25 10.91 3.69 10.29
C GLY A 25 11.66 3.37 9.02
N ARG A 26 12.70 2.56 9.10
CA ARG A 26 13.45 2.19 7.91
C ARG A 26 12.78 1.00 7.22
N ALA A 27 12.71 1.07 5.92
CA ALA A 27 12.04 0.03 5.14
C ALA A 27 12.85 -1.26 5.16
N GLU A 28 12.18 -2.35 5.50
CA GLU A 28 12.78 -3.68 5.45
C GLU A 28 12.31 -4.43 4.21
N TRP A 29 11.14 -4.09 3.72
CA TRP A 29 10.58 -4.73 2.55
C TRP A 29 9.56 -3.80 1.93
N GLY A 30 9.40 -3.86 0.63
CA GLY A 30 8.39 -3.10 -0.07
C GLY A 30 7.90 -3.86 -1.28
N GLY A 31 6.63 -3.71 -1.58
CA GLY A 31 6.06 -4.36 -2.74
C GLY A 31 4.57 -4.18 -2.80
N ASN A 32 3.95 -4.80 -3.79
CA ASN A 32 2.52 -4.66 -4.00
C ASN A 32 1.74 -5.94 -3.75
N ASN A 33 2.37 -6.93 -3.14
CA ASN A 33 1.72 -8.20 -2.87
C ASN A 33 1.45 -8.33 -1.38
N ALA A 34 0.16 -8.33 -1.01
CA ALA A 34 -0.23 -8.34 0.39
C ALA A 34 0.20 -9.62 1.10
N GLU A 35 0.17 -10.75 0.39
CA GLU A 35 0.57 -12.01 1.01
C GLU A 35 2.05 -12.01 1.34
N HIS A 36 2.87 -11.49 0.44
CA HIS A 36 4.29 -11.39 0.70
C HIS A 36 4.55 -10.44 1.86
N CYS A 37 3.77 -9.38 1.95
CA CYS A 37 3.89 -8.45 3.06
C CYS A 37 3.61 -9.14 4.38
N MET A 38 2.57 -9.95 4.43
CA MET A 38 2.23 -10.68 5.65
C MET A 38 3.34 -11.65 6.03
N GLN A 39 3.91 -12.34 5.05
CA GLN A 39 5.01 -13.25 5.32
C GLN A 39 6.21 -12.52 5.89
N TRP A 40 6.53 -11.37 5.31
CA TRP A 40 7.66 -10.59 5.80
C TRP A 40 7.42 -10.08 7.21
N LEU A 41 6.19 -9.65 7.49
CA LEU A 41 5.88 -9.16 8.83
C LEU A 41 6.05 -10.26 9.86
N SER A 42 5.69 -11.49 9.53
CA SER A 42 5.81 -12.59 10.47
C SER A 42 7.27 -12.93 10.77
N LEU A 43 8.18 -12.60 9.86
CA LEU A 43 9.60 -12.85 10.06
C LEU A 43 10.33 -11.63 10.57
N ALA A 44 9.69 -10.49 10.62
CA ALA A 44 10.34 -9.24 10.97
C ALA A 44 10.52 -9.14 12.47
N PRO A 45 11.47 -8.31 12.92
CA PRO A 45 11.67 -8.12 14.35
C PRO A 45 10.44 -7.52 15.02
N THR A 46 10.37 -7.74 16.31
CA THR A 46 9.33 -7.12 17.11
C THR A 46 9.41 -5.60 16.96
N GLY A 47 8.26 -4.96 16.82
CA GLY A 47 8.22 -3.52 16.63
C GLY A 47 8.13 -3.09 15.19
N SER A 48 8.22 -4.04 14.27
CA SER A 48 8.03 -3.73 12.85
C SER A 48 6.57 -3.38 12.57
N ARG A 49 6.36 -2.53 11.58
CA ARG A 49 5.04 -2.06 11.23
C ARG A 49 4.82 -2.18 9.74
N VAL A 50 3.55 -2.24 9.36
CA VAL A 50 3.17 -2.29 7.95
C VAL A 50 2.49 -0.99 7.59
N LEU A 51 2.97 -0.37 6.54
CA LEU A 51 2.37 0.84 6.00
C LEU A 51 1.87 0.55 4.61
N VAL A 52 0.71 1.10 4.28
CA VAL A 52 0.18 0.98 2.93
C VAL A 52 0.01 2.37 2.36
N SER A 53 0.36 2.52 1.10
CA SER A 53 0.16 3.77 0.39
C SER A 53 -0.50 3.48 -0.95
N GLY A 54 -1.31 4.42 -1.39
CA GLY A 54 -1.98 4.32 -2.67
C GLY A 54 -1.31 5.22 -3.67
N TRP A 55 -1.08 4.69 -4.84
CA TRP A 55 -0.41 5.42 -5.91
C TRP A 55 -1.27 5.42 -7.14
N GLU A 56 -1.30 6.53 -7.79
CA GLU A 56 -2.02 6.68 -9.05
C GLU A 56 -1.01 7.12 -10.09
N SER A 57 -1.00 6.41 -11.20
CA SER A 57 -0.04 6.71 -12.25
C SER A 57 -0.77 7.43 -13.37
N ASP A 58 -0.32 8.62 -13.67
CA ASP A 58 -0.77 9.33 -14.83
C ASP A 58 0.06 8.88 -16.01
N GLU A 59 -0.16 9.52 -17.12
CA GLU A 59 0.58 9.18 -18.30
C GLU A 59 2.07 9.36 -18.11
N GLU A 60 2.43 10.27 -17.23
CA GLU A 60 3.84 10.61 -17.09
C GLU A 60 4.42 10.24 -15.76
N ASP A 61 3.64 10.38 -14.71
CA ASP A 61 4.19 10.24 -13.37
C ASP A 61 3.28 9.47 -12.47
N ALA A 62 3.87 8.72 -11.56
CA ALA A 62 3.13 8.14 -10.45
C ALA A 62 3.16 9.11 -9.29
N HIS A 63 2.04 9.26 -8.62
CA HIS A 63 2.00 10.13 -7.47
C HIS A 63 1.18 9.51 -6.37
N LEU A 64 1.53 9.88 -5.14
CA LEU A 64 0.91 9.36 -3.95
C LEU A 64 -0.48 9.97 -3.78
N VAL A 65 -1.45 9.11 -3.51
CA VAL A 65 -2.81 9.54 -3.27
C VAL A 65 -3.05 9.43 -1.77
N GLY A 66 -3.18 10.59 -1.13
CA GLY A 66 -3.38 10.63 0.30
C GLY A 66 -2.11 10.35 1.06
N GLN A 67 -2.25 9.83 2.25
CA GLN A 67 -1.13 9.55 3.13
C GLN A 67 -1.01 8.07 3.36
N SER A 68 0.20 7.64 3.69
CA SER A 68 0.41 6.27 4.08
C SER A 68 -0.33 5.98 5.37
N LEU A 69 -0.89 4.79 5.45
CA LEU A 69 -1.64 4.35 6.61
C LEU A 69 -0.93 3.18 7.27
N ASP A 70 -0.92 3.20 8.60
CA ASP A 70 -0.36 2.09 9.36
C ASP A 70 -1.46 1.05 9.53
N ILE A 71 -1.26 -0.12 8.92
CA ILE A 71 -2.24 -1.19 8.97
C ILE A 71 -1.71 -2.41 9.70
N THR A 72 -0.74 -2.19 10.58
CA THR A 72 -0.07 -3.29 11.27
C THR A 72 -1.04 -4.20 12.00
N ASP A 73 -1.96 -3.61 12.75
CA ASP A 73 -2.89 -4.40 13.53
C ASP A 73 -3.83 -5.21 12.66
N ILE A 74 -4.25 -4.62 11.54
CA ILE A 74 -5.12 -5.32 10.61
C ILE A 74 -4.41 -6.52 10.01
N VAL A 75 -3.15 -6.33 9.61
CA VAL A 75 -2.39 -7.41 9.00
C VAL A 75 -2.12 -8.51 10.02
N ARG A 76 -1.78 -8.15 11.25
CA ARG A 76 -1.53 -9.16 12.28
C ARG A 76 -2.79 -9.95 12.59
N ALA A 77 -3.93 -9.28 12.66
CA ALA A 77 -5.19 -9.97 12.90
C ALA A 77 -5.53 -10.94 11.77
N ALA A 78 -5.24 -10.57 10.55
CA ALA A 78 -5.53 -11.42 9.40
C ALA A 78 -4.59 -12.62 9.33
N SER A 79 -3.46 -12.57 10.02
CA SER A 79 -2.47 -13.65 9.99
C SER A 79 -2.71 -14.71 11.04
N LEU A 80 -3.67 -14.51 11.93
CA LEU A 80 -3.90 -15.44 13.01
C LEU A 80 -4.71 -16.68 12.59
#